data_108c4ab727fae9c7fd33be8e2caa2cc2
#
_entry.id   108c4ab727fae9c7fd33be8e2caa2cc2
#
_cell.length_a   1.000
_cell.length_b   1.000
_cell.length_c   1.000
_cell.angle_alpha   90.00
_cell.angle_beta   90.00
_cell.angle_gamma   90.00
#
_symmetry.space_group_name_H-M   'P 1'
#
loop_
_entity.id
_entity.type
_entity.pdbx_description
1 polymer ?
#
loop_
_entity_poly.entity_id
_entity_poly.type
_entity_poly.pdbx_seq_one_letter_code
_entity_poly.pdbx_strand_id
1 'polypeptide(L)'
;MAIRKVLMRSALAAAGVAGLFATAAPAGATTVDQRPAQAQTLSAARSTQVSVVNWTGCQLRLQSTWLDHGIWTSAPDAIVNDGNTGRWQSESNGFMTGTEGHVIYDAENCGNPALNGKRVQLHWNNPYVGSNSYDSAGSDPMFRFAMSGGSGNNAAVYWTITGP
;
A
#
# COMPACT_ATOMS: atom_id res chain seq x y z
N MET A 1 -16.90 -47.26 -6.49
CA MET A 1 -18.15 -47.71 -5.91
C MET A 1 -18.98 -46.49 -5.57
N ALA A 2 -20.02 -46.26 -6.32
CA ALA A 2 -20.85 -45.05 -6.30
C ALA A 2 -21.96 -45.17 -5.30
N ILE A 3 -22.35 -44.05 -4.64
CA ILE A 3 -23.74 -43.88 -4.18
C ILE A 3 -24.12 -42.40 -4.31
N ARG A 4 -24.95 -42.14 -5.30
CA ARG A 4 -25.78 -40.93 -5.43
C ARG A 4 -26.98 -41.06 -4.50
N LYS A 5 -27.32 -39.98 -3.79
CA LYS A 5 -28.70 -39.87 -3.25
C LYS A 5 -29.35 -38.60 -3.80
N VAL A 6 -30.33 -38.84 -4.62
CA VAL A 6 -31.35 -37.91 -5.10
C VAL A 6 -32.45 -37.88 -4.02
N LEU A 7 -32.94 -36.71 -3.68
CA LEU A 7 -34.20 -36.59 -2.93
C LEU A 7 -35.10 -35.51 -3.54
N MET A 8 -36.30 -35.98 -3.73
CA MET A 8 -37.43 -35.50 -4.50
C MET A 8 -38.11 -34.24 -3.95
N ARG A 9 -38.76 -33.61 -4.90
CA ARG A 9 -39.73 -32.52 -4.79
C ARG A 9 -40.98 -32.93 -4.01
N SER A 10 -41.62 -31.97 -3.35
CA SER A 10 -43.06 -32.01 -3.07
C SER A 10 -43.65 -30.63 -3.29
N ALA A 11 -44.47 -30.52 -4.29
CA ALA A 11 -45.36 -29.42 -4.56
C ALA A 11 -46.65 -29.59 -3.74
N LEU A 12 -47.12 -28.56 -3.11
CA LEU A 12 -48.48 -28.51 -2.59
C LEU A 12 -49.15 -27.22 -3.13
N ALA A 13 -50.16 -27.45 -3.95
CA ALA A 13 -51.11 -26.45 -4.42
C ALA A 13 -52.26 -26.36 -3.44
N ALA A 14 -52.66 -25.16 -3.05
CA ALA A 14 -53.97 -24.94 -2.44
C ALA A 14 -54.60 -23.69 -3.08
N ALA A 15 -55.68 -23.89 -3.73
CA ALA A 15 -56.60 -22.88 -4.26
C ALA A 15 -57.57 -22.41 -3.17
N GLY A 16 -57.95 -21.13 -3.21
CA GLY A 16 -59.16 -20.75 -2.50
C GLY A 16 -59.37 -19.30 -2.24
N VAL A 17 -60.36 -18.73 -2.91
CA VAL A 17 -61.33 -17.71 -2.47
C VAL A 17 -60.99 -16.26 -2.71
N ALA A 18 -61.70 -15.69 -3.70
CA ALA A 18 -61.89 -14.25 -3.96
C ALA A 18 -62.71 -13.58 -2.85
N GLY A 19 -62.17 -12.51 -2.32
CA GLY A 19 -62.89 -11.55 -1.47
C GLY A 19 -62.58 -10.14 -1.95
N LEU A 20 -63.56 -9.51 -2.63
CA LEU A 20 -63.53 -8.10 -2.98
C LEU A 20 -63.77 -7.24 -1.73
N PHE A 21 -62.76 -6.59 -1.22
CA PHE A 21 -62.92 -5.43 -0.35
C PHE A 21 -62.19 -4.24 -0.96
N ALA A 22 -62.99 -3.29 -1.41
CA ALA A 22 -62.50 -1.98 -1.76
C ALA A 22 -62.07 -1.27 -0.47
N THR A 23 -60.81 -0.92 -0.32
CA THR A 23 -60.30 -0.03 0.70
C THR A 23 -59.52 1.07 0.06
N ALA A 24 -59.79 2.29 0.56
CA ALA A 24 -59.24 3.56 0.15
C ALA A 24 -57.70 3.55 0.10
N ALA A 25 -57.15 4.19 -0.93
CA ALA A 25 -55.73 4.41 -1.05
C ALA A 25 -55.24 5.36 0.07
N PRO A 26 -54.23 5.03 0.85
CA PRO A 26 -53.51 6.00 1.65
C PRO A 26 -52.54 6.76 0.74
N ALA A 27 -52.51 8.10 0.96
CA ALA A 27 -51.61 9.01 0.32
C ALA A 27 -50.13 8.58 0.36
N GLY A 28 -49.43 8.82 -0.72
CA GLY A 28 -48.07 8.40 -0.97
C GLY A 28 -47.09 8.66 0.17
N ALA A 29 -46.55 7.58 0.69
CA ALA A 29 -45.26 7.61 1.38
C ALA A 29 -44.20 7.55 0.29
N THR A 30 -43.54 8.68 0.04
CA THR A 30 -42.27 8.68 -0.70
C THR A 30 -41.28 7.86 0.09
N THR A 31 -40.99 6.65 -0.36
CA THR A 31 -39.85 5.88 0.11
C THR A 31 -38.60 6.67 -0.26
N VAL A 32 -37.99 7.33 0.72
CA VAL A 32 -36.65 7.85 0.58
C VAL A 32 -35.78 6.61 0.38
N ASP A 33 -35.25 6.47 -0.84
CA ASP A 33 -34.24 5.46 -1.17
C ASP A 33 -32.99 5.77 -0.30
N GLN A 34 -32.93 5.13 0.87
CA GLN A 34 -31.74 5.14 1.70
C GLN A 34 -30.72 4.20 1.07
N ARG A 35 -30.18 4.61 -0.08
CA ARG A 35 -28.96 4.05 -0.59
C ARG A 35 -27.89 4.30 0.47
N PRO A 36 -27.28 3.26 1.05
CA PRO A 36 -26.20 3.46 1.99
C PRO A 36 -25.14 4.31 1.29
N ALA A 37 -24.81 5.46 1.87
CA ALA A 37 -23.69 6.27 1.38
C ALA A 37 -22.49 5.33 1.34
N GLN A 38 -22.02 5.02 0.14
CA GLN A 38 -20.75 4.32 -0.02
C GLN A 38 -19.72 5.20 0.68
N ALA A 39 -19.13 4.68 1.75
CA ALA A 39 -18.00 5.31 2.38
C ALA A 39 -16.95 5.49 1.28
N GLN A 40 -16.83 6.70 0.77
CA GLN A 40 -15.72 7.07 -0.10
C GLN A 40 -14.49 6.88 0.78
N THR A 41 -13.68 5.88 0.47
CA THR A 41 -12.34 5.80 0.98
C THR A 41 -11.65 7.08 0.50
N LEU A 42 -11.49 8.04 1.41
CA LEU A 42 -10.76 9.26 1.12
C LEU A 42 -9.34 8.79 0.77
N SER A 43 -8.99 8.93 -0.51
CA SER A 43 -7.60 8.72 -0.94
C SER A 43 -6.72 9.66 -0.14
N ALA A 44 -5.62 9.18 0.38
CA ALA A 44 -4.68 10.01 1.11
C ALA A 44 -4.25 11.21 0.27
N ALA A 45 -4.13 12.38 0.89
CA ALA A 45 -3.76 13.61 0.20
C ALA A 45 -2.35 13.57 -0.37
N ARG A 46 -1.49 12.76 0.25
CA ARG A 46 -0.10 12.50 -0.15
C ARG A 46 0.21 11.02 0.01
N SER A 47 0.96 10.47 -0.94
CA SER A 47 1.52 9.13 -0.82
C SER A 47 2.90 9.07 -1.50
N THR A 48 3.77 8.20 -1.00
CA THR A 48 5.06 7.94 -1.60
C THR A 48 5.25 6.44 -1.74
N GLN A 49 5.33 5.97 -2.98
CA GLN A 49 5.73 4.62 -3.33
C GLN A 49 7.21 4.62 -3.67
N VAL A 50 7.98 3.77 -3.01
CA VAL A 50 9.43 3.63 -3.25
C VAL A 50 9.74 2.26 -3.83
N SER A 51 10.59 2.25 -4.84
CA SER A 51 11.19 1.04 -5.43
C SER A 51 12.71 1.19 -5.40
N VAL A 52 13.41 0.17 -4.92
CA VAL A 52 14.86 0.15 -4.77
C VAL A 52 15.43 -1.05 -5.50
N VAL A 53 16.14 -0.82 -6.58
CA VAL A 53 16.91 -1.85 -7.29
C VAL A 53 18.27 -1.98 -6.62
N ASN A 54 18.56 -3.17 -6.11
CA ASN A 54 19.82 -3.46 -5.44
C ASN A 54 20.83 -4.10 -6.42
N TRP A 55 21.88 -3.38 -6.77
CA TRP A 55 23.03 -3.84 -7.55
C TRP A 55 24.33 -3.65 -6.75
N THR A 56 24.29 -3.90 -5.45
CA THR A 56 25.45 -3.70 -4.58
C THR A 56 26.41 -4.88 -4.53
N GLY A 57 25.99 -6.03 -5.05
CA GLY A 57 26.69 -7.30 -4.83
C GLY A 57 26.48 -7.85 -3.42
N CYS A 58 25.50 -7.33 -2.67
CA CYS A 58 25.17 -7.71 -1.30
C CYS A 58 23.69 -8.03 -1.16
N GLN A 59 23.33 -8.74 -0.13
CA GLN A 59 21.96 -8.73 0.41
C GLN A 59 21.81 -7.50 1.30
N LEU A 60 20.76 -6.71 1.09
CA LEU A 60 20.38 -5.61 1.98
C LEU A 60 19.35 -6.14 2.98
N ARG A 61 19.69 -6.12 4.27
CA ARG A 61 18.82 -6.53 5.37
C ARG A 61 18.27 -5.30 6.09
N LEU A 62 16.96 -5.20 6.21
CA LEU A 62 16.31 -4.12 6.96
C LEU A 62 16.77 -4.12 8.41
N GLN A 63 17.39 -3.04 8.83
CA GLN A 63 17.88 -2.83 10.18
C GLN A 63 16.88 -2.00 10.99
N SER A 64 16.39 -0.90 10.41
CA SER A 64 15.36 -0.07 11.04
C SER A 64 14.59 0.74 10.01
N THR A 65 13.39 1.14 10.40
CA THR A 65 12.54 2.04 9.62
C THR A 65 11.59 2.78 10.55
N TRP A 66 11.26 4.02 10.20
CA TRP A 66 10.26 4.81 10.90
C TRP A 66 9.63 5.84 9.98
N LEU A 67 8.49 6.37 10.38
CA LEU A 67 7.84 7.50 9.75
C LEU A 67 7.85 8.67 10.72
N ASP A 68 8.30 9.83 10.23
CA ASP A 68 8.17 11.10 10.94
C ASP A 68 6.76 11.65 10.77
N HIS A 69 6.16 11.38 9.58
CA HIS A 69 4.78 11.72 9.24
C HIS A 69 4.13 10.62 8.40
N GLY A 70 2.84 10.39 8.64
CA GLY A 70 2.03 9.45 7.86
C GLY A 70 1.91 8.06 8.47
N ILE A 71 1.46 7.13 7.64
CA ILE A 71 1.30 5.70 7.98
C ILE A 71 1.87 4.83 6.85
N TRP A 72 2.26 3.61 7.20
CA TRP A 72 2.59 2.58 6.21
C TRP A 72 1.33 2.02 5.56
N THR A 73 1.29 2.01 4.23
CA THR A 73 0.35 1.19 3.46
C THR A 73 0.99 -0.11 3.00
N SER A 74 2.31 -0.11 2.86
CA SER A 74 3.13 -1.30 2.68
C SER A 74 4.47 -1.07 3.36
N ALA A 75 4.81 -1.91 4.33
CA ALA A 75 6.10 -1.83 5.01
C ALA A 75 7.26 -2.18 4.07
N PRO A 76 8.49 -1.68 4.34
CA PRO A 76 9.68 -2.06 3.60
C PRO A 76 9.95 -3.56 3.62
N ASP A 77 10.43 -4.10 2.49
CA ASP A 77 10.87 -5.49 2.42
C ASP A 77 12.01 -5.73 3.43
N ALA A 78 11.90 -6.80 4.21
CA ALA A 78 12.88 -7.14 5.22
C ALA A 78 14.26 -7.50 4.62
N ILE A 79 14.26 -8.01 3.40
CA ILE A 79 15.46 -8.43 2.67
C ILE A 79 15.31 -8.05 1.20
N VAL A 80 16.32 -7.38 0.65
CA VAL A 80 16.45 -7.13 -0.78
C VAL A 80 17.77 -7.76 -1.27
N ASN A 81 17.67 -8.91 -1.92
CA ASN A 81 18.85 -9.58 -2.47
C ASN A 81 19.44 -8.78 -3.65
N ASP A 82 20.72 -9.02 -3.94
CA ASP A 82 21.36 -8.47 -5.13
C ASP A 82 20.59 -8.85 -6.41
N GLY A 83 20.45 -7.90 -7.32
CA GLY A 83 19.65 -8.04 -8.54
C GLY A 83 18.14 -7.88 -8.34
N ASN A 84 17.64 -7.80 -7.12
CA ASN A 84 16.21 -7.69 -6.83
C ASN A 84 15.77 -6.25 -6.54
N THR A 85 14.45 -6.08 -6.49
CA THR A 85 13.82 -4.79 -6.18
C THR A 85 13.05 -4.88 -4.87
N GLY A 86 13.45 -4.07 -3.88
CA GLY A 86 12.68 -3.83 -2.67
C GLY A 86 11.62 -2.74 -2.89
N ARG A 87 10.52 -2.82 -2.12
CA ARG A 87 9.40 -1.88 -2.24
C ARG A 87 8.78 -1.55 -0.89
N TRP A 88 8.22 -0.35 -0.82
CA TRP A 88 7.33 0.08 0.27
C TRP A 88 6.47 1.24 -0.16
N GLN A 89 5.48 1.55 0.66
CA GLN A 89 4.64 2.71 0.45
C GLN A 89 4.18 3.29 1.79
N SER A 90 4.18 4.61 1.85
CA SER A 90 3.59 5.36 2.95
C SER A 90 2.61 6.41 2.41
N GLU A 91 1.70 6.85 3.26
CA GLU A 91 0.73 7.88 2.91
C GLU A 91 0.46 8.83 4.09
N SER A 92 -0.12 9.97 3.79
CA SER A 92 -0.54 10.93 4.81
C SER A 92 -1.62 10.36 5.71
N ASN A 93 -1.56 10.66 7.01
CA ASN A 93 -2.52 10.24 8.01
C ASN A 93 -3.09 11.45 8.75
N GLY A 94 -3.94 12.21 8.07
CA GLY A 94 -4.59 13.36 8.67
C GLY A 94 -4.90 14.48 7.68
N PHE A 95 -5.57 15.52 8.17
CA PHE A 95 -5.90 16.70 7.38
C PHE A 95 -4.66 17.57 7.19
N MET A 96 -4.36 17.91 5.93
CA MET A 96 -3.21 18.75 5.57
C MET A 96 -1.85 18.19 6.05
N THR A 97 -1.70 16.88 6.09
CA THR A 97 -0.45 16.21 6.43
C THR A 97 0.24 15.64 5.21
N GLY A 98 1.56 15.50 5.27
CA GLY A 98 2.39 14.80 4.31
C GLY A 98 2.69 13.36 4.73
N THR A 99 3.64 12.76 4.05
CA THR A 99 4.29 11.51 4.47
C THR A 99 5.80 11.67 4.37
N GLU A 100 6.50 11.30 5.44
CA GLU A 100 7.95 11.41 5.57
C GLU A 100 8.48 10.21 6.36
N GLY A 101 9.63 9.69 5.95
CA GLY A 101 10.20 8.56 6.67
C GLY A 101 11.56 8.13 6.19
N HIS A 102 12.09 7.15 6.89
CA HIS A 102 13.43 6.61 6.72
C HIS A 102 13.44 5.10 6.68
N VAL A 103 14.35 4.56 5.90
CA VAL A 103 14.66 3.14 5.84
C VAL A 103 16.17 2.97 5.93
N ILE A 104 16.62 2.07 6.81
CA ILE A 104 18.02 1.71 6.96
C ILE A 104 18.17 0.22 6.70
N TYR A 105 19.04 -0.11 5.76
CA TYR A 105 19.50 -1.47 5.50
C TYR A 105 20.98 -1.58 5.84
N ASP A 106 21.38 -2.76 6.35
CA ASP A 106 22.76 -3.17 6.44
C ASP A 106 23.08 -4.15 5.30
N ALA A 107 24.22 -3.98 4.68
CA ALA A 107 24.71 -4.88 3.63
C ALA A 107 25.31 -6.14 4.27
N GLU A 108 24.86 -7.30 3.82
CA GLU A 108 25.29 -8.61 4.29
C GLU A 108 25.58 -9.53 3.12
N ASN A 109 26.32 -10.60 3.38
CA ASN A 109 26.61 -11.64 2.38
C ASN A 109 27.18 -11.07 1.07
N CYS A 110 28.05 -10.08 1.18
CA CYS A 110 28.58 -9.33 0.04
C CYS A 110 29.65 -10.14 -0.71
N GLY A 111 29.61 -10.06 -2.05
CA GLY A 111 30.70 -10.55 -2.88
C GLY A 111 32.02 -9.81 -2.61
N ASN A 112 31.97 -8.51 -2.30
CA ASN A 112 33.08 -7.74 -1.74
C ASN A 112 32.95 -7.70 -0.20
N PRO A 113 33.81 -8.40 0.56
CA PRO A 113 33.70 -8.46 2.02
C PRO A 113 33.77 -7.09 2.73
N ALA A 114 34.41 -6.09 2.11
CA ALA A 114 34.54 -4.75 2.68
C ALA A 114 33.19 -4.02 2.81
N LEU A 115 32.16 -4.49 2.12
CA LEU A 115 30.79 -3.95 2.18
C LEU A 115 29.96 -4.54 3.31
N ASN A 116 30.36 -5.66 3.93
CA ASN A 116 29.57 -6.25 5.01
C ASN A 116 29.47 -5.29 6.20
N GLY A 117 28.25 -5.13 6.71
CA GLY A 117 27.93 -4.22 7.79
C GLY A 117 27.86 -2.73 7.36
N LYS A 118 28.02 -2.42 6.07
CA LYS A 118 27.89 -1.07 5.56
C LYS A 118 26.43 -0.68 5.41
N ARG A 119 26.15 0.57 5.77
CA ARG A 119 24.78 1.08 5.83
C ARG A 119 24.32 1.66 4.49
N VAL A 120 23.09 1.34 4.12
CA VAL A 120 22.30 2.05 3.11
C VAL A 120 21.13 2.71 3.82
N GLN A 121 21.03 4.02 3.73
CA GLN A 121 19.93 4.80 4.29
C GLN A 121 19.23 5.57 3.18
N LEU A 122 17.89 5.51 3.17
CA LEU A 122 17.06 6.27 2.25
C LEU A 122 16.04 7.08 3.06
N HIS A 123 15.85 8.32 2.64
CA HIS A 123 14.88 9.24 3.21
C HIS A 123 13.95 9.75 2.11
N TRP A 124 12.69 9.96 2.45
CA TRP A 124 11.72 10.65 1.60
C TRP A 124 10.89 11.60 2.42
N ASN A 125 10.52 12.71 1.80
CA ASN A 125 9.57 13.67 2.32
C ASN A 125 8.64 14.13 1.19
N ASN A 126 7.35 13.85 1.33
CA ASN A 126 6.28 14.35 0.45
C ASN A 126 5.34 15.19 1.31
N PRO A 127 5.69 16.49 1.52
CA PRO A 127 4.97 17.36 2.43
C PRO A 127 3.61 17.78 1.84
N TYR A 128 2.64 18.15 2.69
CA TYR A 128 1.37 18.71 2.22
C TYR A 128 1.58 20.02 1.44
N VAL A 129 2.51 20.86 1.90
CA VAL A 129 2.89 22.12 1.27
C VAL A 129 4.40 22.13 1.03
N GLY A 130 4.80 22.45 -0.18
CA GLY A 130 6.21 22.50 -0.59
C GLY A 130 6.56 21.41 -1.61
N SER A 131 7.85 21.30 -1.90
CA SER A 131 8.36 20.32 -2.85
C SER A 131 8.76 19.02 -2.16
N ASN A 132 8.57 17.91 -2.84
CA ASN A 132 9.05 16.61 -2.39
C ASN A 132 10.59 16.62 -2.35
N SER A 133 11.16 15.89 -1.41
CA SER A 133 12.61 15.70 -1.29
C SER A 133 12.96 14.26 -0.97
N TYR A 134 14.12 13.84 -1.45
CA TYR A 134 14.62 12.47 -1.33
C TYR A 134 16.14 12.51 -1.21
N ASP A 135 16.69 11.74 -0.31
CA ASP A 135 18.13 11.65 -0.17
C ASP A 135 18.59 10.28 0.37
N SER A 136 19.89 10.07 0.30
CA SER A 136 20.56 8.89 0.85
C SER A 136 21.58 9.26 1.92
N ALA A 137 21.39 10.40 2.58
CA ALA A 137 22.26 10.90 3.63
C ALA A 137 22.36 9.88 4.78
N GLY A 138 23.57 9.67 5.29
CA GLY A 138 23.85 8.63 6.29
C GLY A 138 24.21 7.25 5.74
N SER A 139 24.17 7.09 4.41
CA SER A 139 24.70 5.88 3.76
C SER A 139 26.23 5.86 3.75
N ASP A 140 26.80 4.66 3.72
CA ASP A 140 28.25 4.48 3.55
C ASP A 140 28.70 5.00 2.17
N PRO A 141 29.79 5.79 2.07
CA PRO A 141 30.25 6.39 0.83
C PRO A 141 30.76 5.38 -0.22
N MET A 142 30.88 4.10 0.11
CA MET A 142 31.18 3.06 -0.86
C MET A 142 30.02 2.76 -1.80
N PHE A 143 28.78 3.08 -1.42
CA PHE A 143 27.63 2.93 -2.29
C PHE A 143 27.43 4.13 -3.19
N ARG A 144 26.83 3.91 -4.35
CA ARG A 144 26.40 4.94 -5.29
C ARG A 144 24.89 4.85 -5.46
N PHE A 145 24.27 6.02 -5.53
CA PHE A 145 22.83 6.16 -5.59
C PHE A 145 22.42 6.93 -6.84
N ALA A 146 21.49 6.37 -7.59
CA ALA A 146 20.79 7.09 -8.64
C ALA A 146 19.29 7.10 -8.29
N MET A 147 18.64 8.24 -8.50
CA MET A 147 17.22 8.41 -8.19
C MET A 147 16.49 9.03 -9.38
N SER A 148 15.25 8.59 -9.59
CA SER A 148 14.34 9.17 -10.57
C SER A 148 12.90 9.15 -10.07
N GLY A 149 12.02 9.95 -10.70
CA GLY A 149 10.63 10.11 -10.29
C GLY A 149 10.46 11.04 -9.10
N GLY A 150 9.52 10.76 -8.23
CA GLY A 150 9.29 11.45 -6.96
C GLY A 150 8.48 12.74 -7.04
N SER A 151 7.87 13.08 -8.16
CA SER A 151 7.06 14.30 -8.29
C SER A 151 5.58 14.07 -7.98
N GLY A 152 4.89 15.13 -7.57
CA GLY A 152 3.44 15.15 -7.36
C GLY A 152 2.99 14.64 -6.00
N ASN A 153 1.68 14.69 -5.80
CA ASN A 153 1.04 14.36 -4.53
C ASN A 153 1.12 12.86 -4.21
N ASN A 154 1.00 12.03 -5.24
CA ASN A 154 1.16 10.57 -5.15
C ASN A 154 2.45 10.22 -5.90
N ALA A 155 3.56 10.34 -5.20
CA ALA A 155 4.88 10.22 -5.76
C ALA A 155 5.31 8.76 -5.92
N ALA A 156 5.92 8.44 -7.07
CA ALA A 156 6.64 7.18 -7.28
C ALA A 156 8.13 7.49 -7.43
N VAL A 157 8.94 6.89 -6.58
CA VAL A 157 10.39 7.11 -6.49
C VAL A 157 11.12 5.82 -6.82
N TYR A 158 12.13 5.92 -7.65
CA TYR A 158 12.93 4.78 -8.10
C TYR A 158 14.38 5.02 -7.75
N TRP A 159 14.92 4.19 -6.88
CA TRP A 159 16.32 4.18 -6.53
C TRP A 159 17.05 3.02 -7.22
N THR A 160 18.26 3.28 -7.63
CA THR A 160 19.24 2.25 -8.00
C THR A 160 20.45 2.42 -7.08
N ILE A 161 20.83 1.36 -6.41
CA ILE A 161 21.97 1.35 -5.50
C ILE A 161 23.01 0.39 -6.09
N THR A 162 24.25 0.86 -6.24
CA THR A 162 25.37 0.08 -6.73
C THR A 162 26.52 0.09 -5.74
N GLY A 163 27.26 -1.02 -5.68
CA GLY A 163 28.57 -1.08 -5.02
C GLY A 163 29.69 -0.43 -5.86
N PRO A 164 30.91 -0.47 -5.36
CA PRO A 164 32.11 0.00 -6.07
C PRO A 164 32.48 -0.90 -7.25
#